data_91039358b322fe415cfedf164ce74d98
#
_entry.id   91039358b322fe415cfedf164ce74d98
#
_cell.length_a   1.000
_cell.length_b   1.000
_cell.length_c   1.000
_cell.angle_alpha   90.00
_cell.angle_beta   90.00
_cell.angle_gamma   90.00
#
_symmetry.space_group_name_H-M   'P 1'
#
loop_
_entity.id
_entity.type
_entity.pdbx_description
1 polymer ?
#
loop_
_entity_poly.entity_id
_entity_poly.type
_entity_poly.pdbx_seq_one_letter_code
_entity_poly.pdbx_strand_id
1 'polypeptide(L)'
;MKSILKILFFLAIGLFIGYFIGGYIPTNQVENVDQKEVEAIVELMGTETSFAVKGNCKMCKKTIETTALSMEGVLKADWDVKTKQINLVYDDQFIELTTIHNAIAQSGYSTDLVDLNQEAYDNLPMCCQYDPEK
;
A
#
# COMPACT_ATOMS: atom_id res chain seq x y z
N MET A 1 -55.91 -32.10 12.35
CA MET A 1 -55.92 -30.70 12.78
C MET A 1 -54.66 -30.30 13.57
N LYS A 2 -54.17 -31.10 14.53
CA LYS A 2 -52.96 -30.73 15.33
C LYS A 2 -51.65 -30.64 14.53
N SER A 3 -51.53 -31.39 13.41
CA SER A 3 -50.33 -31.41 12.59
C SER A 3 -50.21 -30.16 11.69
N ILE A 4 -51.32 -29.67 11.16
CA ILE A 4 -51.39 -28.48 10.30
C ILE A 4 -51.07 -27.22 11.10
N LEU A 5 -51.51 -27.16 12.35
CA LEU A 5 -51.25 -26.04 13.25
C LEU A 5 -49.76 -25.92 13.59
N LYS A 6 -49.02 -27.02 13.72
CA LYS A 6 -47.57 -27.02 13.91
C LYS A 6 -46.83 -26.52 12.70
N ILE A 7 -47.22 -26.90 11.48
CA ILE A 7 -46.58 -26.45 10.22
C ILE A 7 -46.79 -24.96 10.05
N LEU A 8 -47.98 -24.43 10.30
CA LEU A 8 -48.27 -23.00 10.22
C LEU A 8 -47.46 -22.21 11.26
N PHE A 9 -47.24 -22.77 12.44
CA PHE A 9 -46.43 -22.10 13.48
C PHE A 9 -44.96 -22.04 13.10
N PHE A 10 -44.36 -23.07 12.49
CA PHE A 10 -42.98 -23.04 12.00
C PHE A 10 -42.80 -22.13 10.80
N LEU A 11 -43.78 -22.03 9.91
CA LEU A 11 -43.74 -21.07 8.78
C LEU A 11 -43.82 -19.62 9.27
N ALA A 12 -44.63 -19.34 10.26
CA ALA A 12 -44.75 -18.00 10.85
C ALA A 12 -43.45 -17.57 11.56
N ILE A 13 -42.78 -18.50 12.28
CA ILE A 13 -41.48 -18.24 12.92
C ILE A 13 -40.38 -18.01 11.86
N GLY A 14 -40.34 -18.80 10.78
CA GLY A 14 -39.41 -18.65 9.69
C GLY A 14 -39.51 -17.28 8.98
N LEU A 15 -40.74 -16.80 8.73
CA LEU A 15 -41.01 -15.50 8.16
C LEU A 15 -40.61 -14.35 9.11
N PHE A 16 -40.82 -14.53 10.43
CA PHE A 16 -40.47 -13.53 11.42
C PHE A 16 -38.97 -13.40 11.61
N ILE A 17 -38.23 -14.51 11.59
CA ILE A 17 -36.76 -14.53 11.64
C ILE A 17 -36.18 -13.93 10.34
N GLY A 18 -36.73 -14.25 9.17
CA GLY A 18 -36.33 -13.67 7.89
C GLY A 18 -36.52 -12.15 7.84
N TYR A 19 -37.61 -11.64 8.39
CA TYR A 19 -37.88 -10.23 8.46
C TYR A 19 -36.92 -9.48 9.43
N PHE A 20 -36.55 -10.13 10.52
CA PHE A 20 -35.63 -9.54 11.52
C PHE A 20 -34.17 -9.57 11.09
N ILE A 21 -33.74 -10.58 10.33
CA ILE A 21 -32.36 -10.71 9.83
C ILE A 21 -32.17 -9.88 8.54
N GLY A 22 -33.20 -9.73 7.70
CA GLY A 22 -33.16 -8.96 6.47
C GLY A 22 -33.05 -7.43 6.67
N GLY A 23 -33.30 -6.93 7.89
CA GLY A 23 -33.23 -5.49 8.21
C GLY A 23 -31.95 -5.04 8.89
N TYR A 24 -31.00 -5.95 9.19
CA TYR A 24 -29.75 -5.64 9.89
C TYR A 24 -28.53 -6.12 9.10
N ILE A 25 -28.46 -5.82 7.83
CA ILE A 25 -27.18 -5.70 7.17
C ILE A 25 -26.86 -4.19 7.25
N PRO A 26 -25.96 -3.76 8.14
CA PRO A 26 -25.37 -2.45 7.94
C PRO A 26 -24.64 -2.57 6.60
N THR A 27 -25.21 -2.02 5.54
CA THR A 27 -24.41 -1.64 4.38
C THR A 27 -23.31 -0.77 4.98
N ASN A 28 -22.09 -1.33 5.07
CA ASN A 28 -20.91 -0.54 5.32
C ASN A 28 -20.96 0.59 4.30
N GLN A 29 -21.45 1.72 4.74
CA GLN A 29 -21.04 2.98 4.22
C GLN A 29 -19.50 2.91 4.37
N VAL A 30 -18.81 2.62 3.27
CA VAL A 30 -17.48 3.14 3.05
C VAL A 30 -17.73 4.64 2.92
N GLU A 31 -17.98 5.28 4.06
CA GLU A 31 -17.90 6.73 4.18
C GLU A 31 -16.55 7.07 3.59
N ASN A 32 -16.55 8.02 2.67
CA ASN A 32 -15.37 8.70 2.20
C ASN A 32 -14.51 9.05 3.41
N VAL A 33 -13.60 8.15 3.76
CA VAL A 33 -12.52 8.46 4.70
C VAL A 33 -11.73 9.52 3.95
N ASP A 34 -11.81 10.74 4.43
CA ASP A 34 -11.13 11.89 3.84
C ASP A 34 -9.66 11.48 3.70
N GLN A 35 -9.12 11.48 2.48
CA GLN A 35 -7.71 11.09 2.23
C GLN A 35 -6.75 11.80 3.18
N LYS A 36 -7.13 12.99 3.63
CA LYS A 36 -6.41 13.80 4.60
C LYS A 36 -6.38 13.19 6.02
N GLU A 37 -7.45 12.50 6.45
CA GLU A 37 -7.45 11.78 7.73
C GLU A 37 -6.58 10.54 7.69
N VAL A 38 -6.58 9.82 6.59
CA VAL A 38 -5.70 8.63 6.39
C VAL A 38 -4.24 9.06 6.36
N GLU A 39 -3.91 10.15 5.66
CA GLU A 39 -2.54 10.68 5.64
C GLU A 39 -2.06 11.09 7.04
N ALA A 40 -2.90 11.75 7.83
CA ALA A 40 -2.56 12.15 9.19
C ALA A 40 -2.36 10.93 10.13
N ILE A 41 -3.12 9.87 9.96
CA ILE A 41 -2.97 8.64 10.74
C ILE A 41 -1.69 7.91 10.35
N VAL A 42 -1.36 7.84 9.07
CA VAL A 42 -0.12 7.23 8.55
C VAL A 42 1.11 7.97 9.09
N GLU A 43 1.10 9.30 9.09
CA GLU A 43 2.18 10.12 9.66
C GLU A 43 2.33 9.93 11.19
N LEU A 44 1.23 9.64 11.88
CA LEU A 44 1.26 9.40 13.34
C LEU A 44 1.76 8.00 13.71
N MET A 45 1.65 7.03 12.80
CA MET A 45 1.95 5.61 13.05
C MET A 45 3.32 5.16 12.55
N GLY A 46 4.06 5.99 11.79
CA GLY A 46 5.32 5.60 11.18
C GLY A 46 6.44 6.62 11.39
N THR A 47 7.67 6.17 11.15
CA THR A 47 8.86 7.01 11.12
C THR A 47 9.03 7.61 9.73
N GLU A 48 9.14 8.94 9.67
CA GLU A 48 9.41 9.65 8.43
C GLU A 48 10.91 9.66 8.13
N THR A 49 11.27 9.44 6.88
CA THR A 49 12.64 9.57 6.39
C THR A 49 12.67 10.03 4.94
N SER A 50 13.82 10.56 4.53
CA SER A 50 14.07 10.95 3.14
C SER A 50 15.50 10.63 2.76
N PHE A 51 15.69 10.08 1.55
CA PHE A 51 17.02 9.80 1.01
C PHE A 51 17.04 9.88 -0.51
N ALA A 52 18.25 9.98 -1.09
CA ALA A 52 18.42 10.08 -2.52
C ALA A 52 18.24 8.72 -3.21
N VAL A 53 17.50 8.71 -4.31
CA VAL A 53 17.38 7.59 -5.25
C VAL A 53 17.55 8.09 -6.66
N LYS A 54 18.51 7.52 -7.40
CA LYS A 54 18.77 7.90 -8.78
C LYS A 54 17.67 7.39 -9.71
N GLY A 55 17.28 8.20 -10.67
CA GLY A 55 16.25 7.91 -11.66
C GLY A 55 15.95 9.11 -12.54
N ASN A 56 15.25 8.93 -13.68
CA ASN A 56 15.12 9.99 -14.68
C ASN A 56 13.68 10.52 -14.85
N CYS A 57 12.67 9.69 -14.71
CA CYS A 57 11.37 9.97 -15.28
C CYS A 57 10.21 9.45 -14.40
N LYS A 58 8.99 9.74 -14.86
CA LYS A 58 7.76 9.26 -14.16
C LYS A 58 7.62 7.74 -14.10
N MET A 59 8.22 7.00 -15.05
CA MET A 59 8.24 5.53 -14.97
C MET A 59 9.16 5.06 -13.85
N CYS A 60 10.34 5.71 -13.71
CA CYS A 60 11.22 5.45 -12.56
C CYS A 60 10.49 5.71 -11.24
N LYS A 61 9.78 6.87 -11.15
CA LYS A 61 8.94 7.19 -9.99
C LYS A 61 8.01 6.03 -9.62
N LYS A 62 7.24 5.57 -10.60
CA LYS A 62 6.30 4.47 -10.37
C LYS A 62 6.99 3.20 -9.89
N THR A 63 8.11 2.81 -10.49
CA THR A 63 8.84 1.60 -10.10
C THR A 63 9.42 1.73 -8.70
N ILE A 64 10.10 2.85 -8.40
CA ILE A 64 10.72 3.11 -7.09
C ILE A 64 9.66 3.07 -5.98
N GLU A 65 8.55 3.80 -6.17
CA GLU A 65 7.46 3.85 -5.19
C GLU A 65 6.76 2.51 -5.03
N THR A 66 6.46 1.81 -6.13
CA THR A 66 5.84 0.49 -6.06
C THR A 66 6.76 -0.51 -5.36
N THR A 67 8.06 -0.47 -5.62
CA THR A 67 9.04 -1.33 -4.94
C THR A 67 9.04 -1.07 -3.43
N ALA A 68 9.12 0.19 -3.02
CA ALA A 68 9.08 0.55 -1.61
C ALA A 68 7.76 0.14 -0.95
N LEU A 69 6.62 0.45 -1.57
CA LEU A 69 5.28 0.14 -1.05
C LEU A 69 4.95 -1.36 -1.06
N SER A 70 5.66 -2.18 -1.83
CA SER A 70 5.48 -3.64 -1.80
C SER A 70 6.06 -4.29 -0.56
N MET A 71 6.85 -3.56 0.20
CA MET A 71 7.48 -4.04 1.42
C MET A 71 6.54 -3.87 2.61
N GLU A 72 6.34 -4.95 3.36
CA GLU A 72 5.54 -4.91 4.57
C GLU A 72 6.22 -3.99 5.61
N GLY A 73 5.44 -3.07 6.17
CA GLY A 73 5.94 -2.02 7.06
C GLY A 73 6.21 -0.68 6.38
N VAL A 74 6.18 -0.57 5.05
CA VAL A 74 6.20 0.72 4.35
C VAL A 74 4.78 1.24 4.17
N LEU A 75 4.49 2.40 4.75
CA LEU A 75 3.15 3.00 4.80
C LEU A 75 2.95 4.04 3.70
N LYS A 76 4.01 4.79 3.35
CA LYS A 76 3.97 5.83 2.30
C LYS A 76 5.32 5.90 1.60
N ALA A 77 5.29 6.13 0.29
CA ALA A 77 6.47 6.37 -0.52
C ALA A 77 6.13 7.39 -1.61
N ASP A 78 6.88 8.48 -1.68
CA ASP A 78 6.76 9.51 -2.70
C ASP A 78 8.15 9.95 -3.18
N TRP A 79 8.48 9.63 -4.43
CA TRP A 79 9.75 9.98 -5.04
C TRP A 79 9.59 11.18 -6.00
N ASP A 80 10.35 12.22 -5.77
CA ASP A 80 10.32 13.41 -6.62
C ASP A 80 11.34 13.32 -7.77
N VAL A 81 10.81 13.46 -9.01
CA VAL A 81 11.62 13.38 -10.25
C VAL A 81 12.66 14.47 -10.34
N LYS A 82 12.44 15.63 -9.74
CA LYS A 82 13.35 16.81 -9.86
C LYS A 82 14.45 16.77 -8.82
N THR A 83 14.08 16.51 -7.57
CA THR A 83 15.01 16.49 -6.43
C THR A 83 15.72 15.17 -6.28
N LYS A 84 15.19 14.08 -6.91
CA LYS A 84 15.70 12.72 -6.78
C LYS A 84 15.63 12.19 -5.33
N GLN A 85 14.76 12.75 -4.53
CA GLN A 85 14.54 12.33 -3.15
C GLN A 85 13.27 11.46 -3.07
N ILE A 86 13.34 10.40 -2.31
CA ILE A 86 12.17 9.66 -1.87
C ILE A 86 11.82 10.07 -0.44
N ASN A 87 10.55 10.38 -0.19
CA ASN A 87 10.02 10.61 1.14
C ASN A 87 9.23 9.36 1.53
N LEU A 88 9.58 8.76 2.65
CA LEU A 88 9.00 7.53 3.17
C LEU A 88 8.37 7.74 4.53
N VAL A 89 7.29 7.03 4.78
CA VAL A 89 6.78 6.73 6.12
C VAL A 89 6.77 5.21 6.28
N TYR A 90 7.42 4.70 7.30
CA TYR A 90 7.55 3.26 7.53
C TYR A 90 7.55 2.94 9.03
N ASP A 91 7.16 1.72 9.36
CA ASP A 91 7.22 1.20 10.73
C ASP A 91 8.64 0.68 11.02
N ASP A 92 9.43 1.46 11.74
CA ASP A 92 10.84 1.14 12.08
C ASP A 92 11.00 0.00 13.08
N GLN A 93 9.90 -0.42 13.72
CA GLN A 93 9.87 -1.61 14.56
C GLN A 93 9.65 -2.89 13.76
N PHE A 94 9.11 -2.74 12.56
CA PHE A 94 8.77 -3.86 11.68
C PHE A 94 9.82 -4.08 10.57
N ILE A 95 10.34 -3.00 9.97
CA ILE A 95 11.28 -3.06 8.86
C ILE A 95 12.46 -2.09 9.06
N GLU A 96 13.67 -2.55 8.80
CA GLU A 96 14.85 -1.69 8.82
C GLU A 96 14.95 -0.85 7.54
N LEU A 97 15.38 0.41 7.67
CA LEU A 97 15.57 1.32 6.54
C LEU A 97 16.52 0.75 5.48
N THR A 98 17.59 0.07 5.91
CA THR A 98 18.57 -0.61 5.04
C THR A 98 17.93 -1.66 4.14
N THR A 99 16.87 -2.33 4.61
CA THR A 99 16.11 -3.31 3.82
C THR A 99 15.36 -2.62 2.69
N ILE A 100 14.81 -1.43 2.92
CA ILE A 100 14.13 -0.61 1.90
C ILE A 100 15.15 -0.15 0.85
N HIS A 101 16.32 0.35 1.27
CA HIS A 101 17.41 0.71 0.34
C HIS A 101 17.82 -0.47 -0.55
N ASN A 102 18.00 -1.65 0.03
CA ASN A 102 18.36 -2.86 -0.71
C ASN A 102 17.27 -3.26 -1.73
N ALA A 103 15.99 -3.18 -1.37
CA ALA A 103 14.90 -3.52 -2.28
C ALA A 103 14.87 -2.58 -3.49
N ILE A 104 15.05 -1.27 -3.27
CA ILE A 104 15.12 -0.26 -4.33
C ILE A 104 16.35 -0.54 -5.22
N ALA A 105 17.51 -0.83 -4.63
CA ALA A 105 18.73 -1.14 -5.38
C ALA A 105 18.58 -2.43 -6.20
N GLN A 106 17.91 -3.45 -5.69
CA GLN A 106 17.60 -4.69 -6.43
C GLN A 106 16.63 -4.46 -7.60
N SER A 107 15.87 -3.38 -7.60
CA SER A 107 15.02 -2.99 -8.72
C SER A 107 15.73 -2.15 -9.79
N GLY A 108 17.05 -1.94 -9.67
CA GLY A 108 17.90 -1.25 -10.64
C GLY A 108 18.13 0.24 -10.35
N TYR A 109 17.81 0.73 -9.15
CA TYR A 109 17.95 2.14 -8.78
C TYR A 109 18.91 2.33 -7.60
N SER A 110 20.06 2.98 -7.83
CA SER A 110 20.99 3.32 -6.74
C SER A 110 20.34 4.24 -5.72
N THR A 111 20.63 3.99 -4.46
CA THR A 111 20.35 4.90 -3.36
C THR A 111 21.65 5.55 -2.87
N ASP A 112 21.58 6.44 -1.88
CA ASP A 112 22.77 7.01 -1.24
C ASP A 112 23.54 6.04 -0.34
N LEU A 113 22.94 4.88 0.02
CA LEU A 113 23.55 3.83 0.82
C LEU A 113 23.93 2.56 0.04
N VAL A 114 23.20 2.25 -1.04
CA VAL A 114 23.33 0.96 -1.75
C VAL A 114 23.39 1.21 -3.26
N ASP A 115 24.41 0.65 -3.90
CA ASP A 115 24.53 0.67 -5.35
C ASP A 115 23.48 -0.23 -6.03
N LEU A 116 23.11 0.14 -7.24
CA LEU A 116 22.13 -0.61 -8.04
C LEU A 116 22.58 -2.04 -8.33
N ASN A 117 21.62 -2.93 -8.47
CA ASN A 117 21.83 -4.23 -9.10
C ASN A 117 22.01 -4.04 -10.61
N GLN A 118 23.18 -4.39 -11.16
CA GLN A 118 23.51 -4.15 -12.55
C GLN A 118 22.60 -4.91 -13.52
N GLU A 119 22.26 -6.16 -13.22
CA GLU A 119 21.36 -6.96 -14.07
C GLU A 119 19.95 -6.35 -14.11
N ALA A 120 19.44 -5.89 -12.98
CA ALA A 120 18.14 -5.22 -12.93
C ALA A 120 18.16 -3.89 -13.68
N TYR A 121 19.24 -3.11 -13.55
CA TYR A 121 19.43 -1.85 -14.27
C TYR A 121 19.48 -2.06 -15.79
N ASP A 122 20.22 -3.06 -16.28
CA ASP A 122 20.34 -3.37 -17.71
C ASP A 122 19.00 -3.78 -18.33
N ASN A 123 18.09 -4.34 -17.52
CA ASN A 123 16.73 -4.70 -17.93
C ASN A 123 15.72 -3.55 -17.83
N LEU A 124 16.11 -2.38 -17.32
CA LEU A 124 15.21 -1.22 -17.29
C LEU A 124 14.88 -0.73 -18.70
N PRO A 125 13.67 -0.20 -18.94
CA PRO A 125 13.37 0.50 -20.16
C PRO A 125 14.39 1.64 -20.41
N MET A 126 14.71 1.90 -21.67
CA MET A 126 15.73 2.92 -22.06
C MET A 126 15.47 4.29 -21.40
N CYS A 127 14.23 4.68 -21.20
CA CYS A 127 13.89 5.95 -20.53
C CYS A 127 14.17 5.93 -19.01
N CYS A 128 14.38 4.75 -18.43
CA CYS A 128 14.72 4.57 -17.03
C CYS A 128 16.21 4.34 -16.79
N GLN A 129 16.98 4.07 -17.85
CA GLN A 129 18.43 3.97 -17.75
C GLN A 129 19.02 5.38 -17.58
N TYR A 130 19.39 5.69 -16.37
CA TYR A 130 20.03 6.95 -15.98
C TYR A 130 21.54 6.79 -15.93
N ASP A 131 22.28 7.88 -15.89
CA ASP A 131 23.73 7.86 -15.70
C ASP A 131 24.05 7.58 -14.21
N PRO A 132 24.53 6.37 -13.84
CA PRO A 132 24.78 6.04 -12.44
C PRO A 132 25.94 6.82 -11.81
N GLU A 133 26.79 7.48 -12.64
CA GLU A 133 27.92 8.29 -12.16
C GLU A 133 27.60 9.77 -11.96
N LYS A 134 26.43 10.20 -12.40
CA LYS A 134 25.89 11.53 -12.15
C LYS A 134 24.83 11.47 -11.08
#